data_73c84a41259cff0a25f340c4391dbc63
#
_entry.id   73c84a41259cff0a25f340c4391dbc63
#
_cell.length_a   1.000
_cell.length_b   1.000
_cell.length_c   1.000
_cell.angle_alpha   90.00
_cell.angle_beta   90.00
_cell.angle_gamma   90.00
#
_symmetry.space_group_name_H-M   'P 1'
#
loop_
_entity.id
_entity.type
_entity.pdbx_description
1 polymer ?
#
loop_
_entity_poly.entity_id
_entity_poly.type
_entity_poly.pdbx_seq_one_letter_code
_entity_poly.pdbx_strand_id
1 'polypeptide(L)'
;MSFVIRYSLFVIRHSQSGFCKGQRTKSKGHKGFSLLELIVTLSVLAILVMGTIPLSQNAIKRQREMQLREYLSQMRLAIDEFKRDTNGACPLGAITSRNDTIPGGNVPADPRSRVVIDDCEIFDNTNIDRYPPTLDVLAEGVKVKPRGINNQGGGGLGNSNTNATELGDATKEVKKVYLREIPVDPMTGEKDWQFHSSYQTKDDGSWDSINVFDVRSNSDEEALNGEKYSDW
;
A
#
# COMPACT_ATOMS: atom_id res chain seq x y z
N MET A 1 -2.65 17.46 14.15
CA MET A 1 -3.03 18.42 15.21
C MET A 1 -4.54 18.55 15.45
N SER A 2 -5.37 17.74 14.81
CA SER A 2 -6.85 17.87 14.87
C SER A 2 -7.55 16.88 15.83
N PHE A 3 -6.84 15.93 16.42
CA PHE A 3 -7.43 14.86 17.24
C PHE A 3 -7.49 15.17 18.76
N VAL A 4 -6.66 16.08 19.23
CA VAL A 4 -6.59 16.43 20.67
C VAL A 4 -7.71 17.38 21.10
N ILE A 5 -8.30 18.14 20.17
CA ILE A 5 -9.33 19.15 20.49
C ILE A 5 -10.72 18.52 20.65
N ARG A 6 -10.97 17.31 20.13
CA ARG A 6 -12.30 16.68 20.22
C ARG A 6 -12.62 15.98 21.55
N TYR A 7 -11.61 15.64 22.34
CA TYR A 7 -11.82 15.02 23.65
C TYR A 7 -12.12 16.00 24.77
N SER A 8 -11.75 17.27 24.59
CA SER A 8 -11.93 18.30 25.62
C SER A 8 -13.37 18.84 25.73
N LEU A 9 -14.19 18.65 24.68
CA LEU A 9 -15.57 19.18 24.64
C LEU A 9 -16.66 18.20 25.15
N PHE A 10 -16.30 16.94 25.41
CA PHE A 10 -17.29 15.95 25.85
C PHE A 10 -17.47 15.87 27.36
N VAL A 11 -16.56 16.43 28.14
CA VAL A 11 -16.61 16.37 29.61
C VAL A 11 -17.45 17.49 30.21
N ILE A 12 -17.79 18.55 29.47
CA ILE A 12 -18.47 19.75 30.05
C ILE A 12 -20.01 19.67 29.99
N ARG A 13 -20.61 18.64 29.33
CA ARG A 13 -22.05 18.63 29.07
C ARG A 13 -22.92 17.77 30.00
N HIS A 14 -22.41 17.34 31.15
CA HIS A 14 -23.22 16.52 32.06
C HIS A 14 -23.13 16.95 33.50
N SER A 15 -23.47 18.22 33.79
CA SER A 15 -23.80 18.61 35.17
C SER A 15 -24.63 19.88 35.19
N GLN A 16 -25.92 19.77 34.87
CA GLN A 16 -26.91 20.73 35.36
C GLN A 16 -28.24 20.01 35.55
N SER A 17 -28.48 19.52 36.76
CA SER A 17 -29.81 19.54 37.38
C SER A 17 -29.67 19.03 38.85
N GLY A 18 -29.92 19.87 39.80
CA GLY A 18 -30.08 19.36 41.16
C GLY A 18 -29.92 20.40 42.27
N PHE A 19 -31.00 21.12 42.54
CA PHE A 19 -31.46 21.44 43.86
C PHE A 19 -30.66 22.40 44.75
N CYS A 20 -31.13 23.65 44.82
CA CYS A 20 -30.79 24.62 45.85
C CYS A 20 -31.10 24.12 47.29
N LYS A 21 -30.07 23.79 48.04
CA LYS A 21 -30.10 23.84 49.49
C LYS A 21 -28.99 24.77 49.92
N GLY A 22 -29.39 25.93 50.49
CA GLY A 22 -28.47 26.92 51.01
C GLY A 22 -27.59 26.35 52.14
N GLN A 23 -26.37 26.00 51.77
CA GLN A 23 -25.29 25.82 52.72
C GLN A 23 -24.38 27.04 52.62
N ARG A 24 -24.31 27.79 53.72
CA ARG A 24 -23.33 28.82 53.96
C ARG A 24 -21.94 28.19 53.88
N THR A 25 -21.38 28.12 52.68
CA THR A 25 -20.00 27.70 52.50
C THR A 25 -19.09 28.80 53.07
N LYS A 26 -18.41 28.47 54.15
CA LYS A 26 -17.24 29.25 54.57
C LYS A 26 -16.30 29.32 53.38
N SER A 27 -16.12 30.52 52.82
CA SER A 27 -15.11 30.77 51.82
C SER A 27 -13.75 30.44 52.44
N LYS A 28 -13.21 29.26 52.09
CA LYS A 28 -11.80 28.97 52.31
C LYS A 28 -11.06 29.96 51.45
N GLY A 29 -10.42 30.95 52.03
CA GLY A 29 -9.58 31.90 51.33
C GLY A 29 -8.61 31.12 50.43
N HIS A 30 -8.69 31.31 49.12
CA HIS A 30 -7.72 30.78 48.19
C HIS A 30 -6.38 31.44 48.55
N LYS A 31 -5.48 30.65 49.13
CA LYS A 31 -4.09 31.06 49.31
C LYS A 31 -3.51 31.30 47.96
N GLY A 32 -3.18 32.52 47.59
CA GLY A 32 -2.48 32.86 46.36
C GLY A 32 -1.14 32.14 46.34
N PHE A 33 -0.72 31.69 45.15
CA PHE A 33 0.61 31.09 44.95
C PHE A 33 1.70 32.10 45.28
N SER A 34 2.70 31.67 46.03
CA SER A 34 3.91 32.47 46.26
C SER A 34 4.68 32.62 44.94
N LEU A 35 5.26 33.79 44.68
CA LEU A 35 6.10 34.03 43.53
C LEU A 35 7.25 33.01 43.43
N LEU A 36 7.82 32.62 44.58
CA LEU A 36 8.84 31.60 44.68
C LEU A 36 8.33 30.22 44.22
N GLU A 37 7.12 29.80 44.60
CA GLU A 37 6.50 28.55 44.20
C GLU A 37 6.27 28.49 42.68
N LEU A 38 5.85 29.62 42.09
CA LEU A 38 5.66 29.72 40.65
C LEU A 38 7.00 29.59 39.89
N ILE A 39 8.08 30.22 40.38
CA ILE A 39 9.40 30.08 39.77
C ILE A 39 9.90 28.64 39.87
N VAL A 40 9.75 27.98 41.01
CA VAL A 40 10.17 26.58 41.18
C VAL A 40 9.38 25.65 40.28
N THR A 41 8.05 25.79 40.20
CA THR A 41 7.23 24.94 39.33
C THR A 41 7.55 25.14 37.86
N LEU A 42 7.76 26.39 37.41
CA LEU A 42 8.17 26.66 36.02
C LEU A 42 9.56 26.07 35.70
N SER A 43 10.52 26.16 36.64
CA SER A 43 11.86 25.61 36.43
C SER A 43 11.83 24.08 36.27
N VAL A 44 11.04 23.38 37.10
CA VAL A 44 10.88 21.93 37.04
C VAL A 44 10.19 21.55 35.72
N LEU A 45 9.13 22.26 35.31
CA LEU A 45 8.47 22.01 34.04
C LEU A 45 9.40 22.22 32.86
N ALA A 46 10.23 23.27 32.86
CA ALA A 46 11.18 23.53 31.80
C ALA A 46 12.20 22.38 31.65
N ILE A 47 12.71 21.83 32.73
CA ILE A 47 13.64 20.70 32.72
C ILE A 47 12.95 19.45 32.15
N LEU A 48 11.72 19.16 32.56
CA LEU A 48 10.96 18.02 32.06
C LEU A 48 10.68 18.12 30.54
N VAL A 49 10.28 19.30 30.07
CA VAL A 49 10.03 19.55 28.65
C VAL A 49 11.29 19.35 27.81
N MET A 50 12.46 19.84 28.27
CA MET A 50 13.73 19.64 27.54
C MET A 50 14.08 18.17 27.35
N GLY A 51 13.75 17.31 28.31
CA GLY A 51 14.03 15.85 28.22
C GLY A 51 13.07 15.11 27.29
N THR A 52 11.84 15.60 27.07
CA THR A 52 10.82 14.91 26.27
C THR A 52 10.95 15.16 24.77
N ILE A 53 11.54 16.27 24.33
CA ILE A 53 11.67 16.64 22.92
C ILE A 53 12.45 15.59 22.11
N PRO A 54 13.68 15.18 22.47
CA PRO A 54 14.46 14.23 21.67
C PRO A 54 13.81 12.82 21.62
N LEU A 55 13.12 12.42 22.68
CA LEU A 55 12.42 11.13 22.71
C LEU A 55 11.23 11.12 21.74
N SER A 56 10.51 12.21 21.64
CA SER A 56 9.38 12.36 20.73
C SER A 56 9.82 12.30 19.24
N GLN A 57 10.94 12.91 18.89
CA GLN A 57 11.46 12.91 17.51
C GLN A 57 11.80 11.48 17.04
N ASN A 58 12.47 10.71 17.88
CA ASN A 58 12.81 9.31 17.56
C ASN A 58 11.56 8.43 17.42
N ALA A 59 10.54 8.66 18.22
CA ALA A 59 9.27 7.94 18.13
C ALA A 59 8.54 8.22 16.80
N ILE A 60 8.50 9.47 16.37
CA ILE A 60 7.89 9.87 15.10
C ILE A 60 8.65 9.27 13.92
N LYS A 61 10.01 9.33 13.95
CA LYS A 61 10.84 8.74 12.90
C LYS A 61 10.58 7.24 12.76
N ARG A 62 10.58 6.51 13.89
CA ARG A 62 10.26 5.08 13.90
C ARG A 62 8.87 4.76 13.33
N GLN A 63 7.87 5.59 13.62
CA GLN A 63 6.53 5.42 13.07
C GLN A 63 6.52 5.58 11.54
N ARG A 64 7.20 6.60 11.01
CA ARG A 64 7.34 6.79 9.55
C ARG A 64 8.07 5.64 8.89
N GLU A 65 9.15 5.12 9.50
CA GLU A 65 9.87 3.95 9.00
C GLU A 65 8.99 2.70 8.91
N MET A 66 8.14 2.46 9.91
CA MET A 66 7.19 1.35 9.86
C MET A 66 6.16 1.53 8.74
N GLN A 67 5.66 2.75 8.55
CA GLN A 67 4.73 3.06 7.44
C GLN A 67 5.40 2.89 6.08
N LEU A 68 6.65 3.33 5.93
CA LEU A 68 7.41 3.15 4.69
C LEU A 68 7.54 1.67 4.34
N ARG A 69 7.95 0.83 5.28
CA ARG A 69 8.08 -0.62 5.07
C ARG A 69 6.76 -1.27 4.70
N GLU A 70 5.67 -0.85 5.32
CA GLU A 70 4.33 -1.33 4.99
C GLU A 70 3.95 -0.97 3.56
N TYR A 71 4.17 0.28 3.14
CA TYR A 71 3.85 0.72 1.77
C TYR A 71 4.71 0.04 0.72
N LEU A 72 6.02 -0.11 0.96
CA LEU A 72 6.91 -0.86 0.08
C LEU A 72 6.46 -2.32 -0.05
N SER A 73 6.12 -2.96 1.07
CA SER A 73 5.60 -4.33 1.07
C SER A 73 4.31 -4.46 0.28
N GLN A 74 3.36 -3.53 0.44
CA GLN A 74 2.10 -3.54 -0.31
C GLN A 74 2.33 -3.39 -1.81
N MET A 75 3.20 -2.47 -2.24
CA MET A 75 3.52 -2.27 -3.65
C MET A 75 4.22 -3.48 -4.26
N ARG A 76 5.22 -4.03 -3.58
CA ARG A 76 5.93 -5.25 -4.01
C ARG A 76 4.99 -6.46 -4.13
N LEU A 77 4.09 -6.64 -3.16
CA LEU A 77 3.07 -7.70 -3.23
C LEU A 77 2.12 -7.52 -4.41
N ALA A 78 1.74 -6.28 -4.74
CA ALA A 78 0.89 -5.98 -5.90
C ALA A 78 1.62 -6.28 -7.22
N ILE A 79 2.92 -5.95 -7.32
CA ILE A 79 3.79 -6.28 -8.46
C ILE A 79 3.90 -7.80 -8.61
N ASP A 80 4.14 -8.53 -7.52
CA ASP A 80 4.23 -9.99 -7.53
C ASP A 80 2.91 -10.66 -7.90
N GLU A 81 1.78 -10.11 -7.45
CA GLU A 81 0.46 -10.61 -7.81
C GLU A 81 0.18 -10.38 -9.30
N PHE A 82 0.50 -9.20 -9.82
CA PHE A 82 0.42 -8.91 -11.25
C PHE A 82 1.28 -9.89 -12.05
N LYS A 83 2.53 -10.10 -11.65
CA LYS A 83 3.46 -11.04 -12.31
C LYS A 83 2.93 -12.46 -12.33
N ARG A 84 2.28 -12.94 -11.25
CA ARG A 84 1.64 -14.25 -11.23
C ARG A 84 0.50 -14.37 -12.25
N ASP A 85 -0.27 -13.30 -12.42
CA ASP A 85 -1.41 -13.27 -13.32
C ASP A 85 -0.99 -13.12 -14.80
N THR A 86 0.25 -12.70 -15.07
CA THR A 86 0.81 -12.67 -16.45
C THR A 86 1.21 -14.06 -16.96
N ASN A 87 1.35 -15.06 -16.08
CA ASN A 87 1.71 -16.41 -16.51
C ASN A 87 0.62 -17.00 -17.41
N GLY A 88 0.98 -17.30 -18.67
CA GLY A 88 0.05 -17.78 -19.69
C GLY A 88 -0.77 -16.68 -20.36
N ALA A 89 -0.54 -15.41 -20.01
CA ALA A 89 -1.06 -14.27 -20.73
C ALA A 89 -0.28 -14.05 -22.03
N CYS A 90 -0.94 -13.51 -23.06
CA CYS A 90 -0.33 -12.96 -24.26
C CYS A 90 0.91 -13.74 -24.76
N PRO A 91 0.74 -14.85 -25.48
CA PRO A 91 1.87 -15.63 -25.98
C PRO A 91 2.78 -14.73 -26.82
N LEU A 92 4.07 -14.71 -26.51
CA LEU A 92 5.08 -13.95 -27.24
C LEU A 92 5.13 -14.45 -28.68
N GLY A 93 4.78 -13.54 -29.62
CA GLY A 93 4.77 -13.83 -31.03
C GLY A 93 3.55 -14.64 -31.42
N ALA A 94 2.51 -13.94 -31.86
CA ALA A 94 1.37 -14.54 -32.54
C ALA A 94 1.76 -15.11 -33.91
N ILE A 95 2.80 -15.90 -33.98
CA ILE A 95 2.92 -16.90 -35.00
C ILE A 95 2.18 -18.10 -34.44
N THR A 96 0.90 -17.95 -34.45
CA THR A 96 -0.04 -19.02 -34.23
C THR A 96 0.10 -20.02 -35.35
N SER A 97 1.05 -20.89 -35.25
CA SER A 97 0.85 -22.21 -35.76
C SER A 97 -0.13 -22.87 -34.78
N ARG A 98 -1.32 -23.12 -35.25
CA ARG A 98 -2.48 -23.69 -34.54
C ARG A 98 -2.21 -25.07 -33.96
N ASN A 99 -0.98 -25.58 -34.08
CA ASN A 99 -0.55 -26.93 -33.76
C ASN A 99 0.76 -27.00 -32.94
N ASP A 100 1.31 -25.91 -32.48
CA ASP A 100 2.46 -25.99 -31.57
C ASP A 100 1.99 -26.33 -30.15
N THR A 101 1.79 -27.65 -30.01
CA THR A 101 2.04 -28.32 -28.73
C THR A 101 3.53 -28.09 -28.47
N ILE A 102 3.88 -26.97 -27.82
CA ILE A 102 5.21 -26.77 -27.27
C ILE A 102 5.41 -27.91 -26.30
N PRO A 103 6.36 -28.85 -26.51
CA PRO A 103 6.67 -29.89 -25.53
C PRO A 103 7.24 -29.19 -24.31
N GLY A 104 6.46 -29.07 -23.24
CA GLY A 104 6.79 -28.37 -22.02
C GLY A 104 5.89 -27.15 -21.71
N GLY A 105 4.90 -26.87 -22.52
CA GLY A 105 4.06 -25.66 -22.40
C GLY A 105 3.01 -25.62 -21.29
N ASN A 106 3.04 -26.51 -20.33
CA ASN A 106 2.36 -26.32 -19.06
C ASN A 106 3.35 -25.71 -18.09
N VAL A 107 3.62 -24.40 -18.23
CA VAL A 107 4.09 -23.65 -17.05
C VAL A 107 3.01 -23.86 -15.99
N PRO A 108 3.33 -24.51 -14.86
CA PRO A 108 2.31 -24.76 -13.85
C PRO A 108 1.78 -23.40 -13.41
N ALA A 109 0.50 -23.14 -13.69
CA ALA A 109 -0.13 -21.93 -13.22
C ALA A 109 -0.03 -21.96 -11.69
N ASP A 110 0.47 -20.89 -11.09
CA ASP A 110 0.46 -20.76 -9.63
C ASP A 110 -0.99 -20.96 -9.15
N PRO A 111 -1.28 -21.91 -8.25
CA PRO A 111 -2.63 -22.14 -7.77
C PRO A 111 -3.26 -20.94 -7.07
N ARG A 112 -2.45 -19.93 -6.72
CA ARG A 112 -2.90 -18.66 -6.16
C ARG A 112 -3.45 -17.71 -7.22
N SER A 113 -3.03 -17.86 -8.49
CA SER A 113 -3.51 -17.03 -9.61
C SER A 113 -4.81 -17.63 -10.15
N ARG A 114 -5.92 -16.92 -9.93
CA ARG A 114 -7.26 -17.31 -10.42
C ARG A 114 -7.62 -16.69 -11.75
N VAL A 115 -6.85 -15.72 -12.21
CA VAL A 115 -7.10 -14.96 -13.42
C VAL A 115 -5.86 -14.90 -14.31
N VAL A 116 -6.05 -14.57 -15.58
CA VAL A 116 -4.99 -14.32 -16.54
C VAL A 116 -5.22 -12.93 -17.12
N ILE A 117 -4.16 -12.16 -17.26
CA ILE A 117 -4.22 -10.85 -17.93
C ILE A 117 -4.55 -11.06 -19.41
N ASP A 118 -5.58 -10.38 -19.87
CA ASP A 118 -6.04 -10.40 -21.27
C ASP A 118 -5.67 -9.14 -22.07
N ASP A 119 -5.09 -8.17 -21.38
CA ASP A 119 -4.67 -6.91 -21.97
C ASP A 119 -3.21 -7.03 -22.43
N CYS A 120 -3.02 -7.31 -23.72
CA CYS A 120 -1.69 -7.52 -24.28
C CYS A 120 -1.02 -6.23 -24.75
N GLU A 121 -1.79 -5.16 -24.87
CA GLU A 121 -1.29 -3.86 -25.32
C GLU A 121 -0.38 -3.18 -24.28
N ILE A 122 -0.52 -3.58 -23.01
CA ILE A 122 0.29 -3.05 -21.91
C ILE A 122 1.74 -3.57 -21.92
N PHE A 123 2.01 -4.65 -22.66
CA PHE A 123 3.35 -5.24 -22.72
C PHE A 123 4.06 -4.83 -24.00
N ASP A 124 5.12 -4.06 -23.84
CA ASP A 124 6.03 -3.78 -24.93
C ASP A 124 6.97 -4.99 -25.20
N ASN A 125 7.51 -5.08 -26.43
CA ASN A 125 8.45 -6.12 -26.85
C ASN A 125 9.75 -6.13 -26.02
N THR A 126 10.10 -5.03 -25.41
CA THR A 126 11.27 -4.88 -24.54
C THR A 126 11.06 -5.50 -23.16
N ASN A 127 9.80 -5.59 -22.70
CA ASN A 127 9.42 -6.14 -21.41
C ASN A 127 9.17 -7.65 -21.47
N ILE A 128 10.22 -8.43 -21.67
CA ILE A 128 10.15 -9.89 -21.81
C ILE A 128 9.65 -10.54 -20.51
N ASP A 129 10.06 -10.00 -19.36
CA ASP A 129 9.69 -10.52 -18.05
C ASP A 129 8.26 -10.22 -17.66
N ARG A 130 7.57 -9.32 -18.37
CA ARG A 130 6.16 -8.99 -18.13
C ARG A 130 5.84 -8.53 -16.71
N TYR A 131 6.70 -7.73 -16.14
CA TYR A 131 6.37 -6.92 -14.99
C TYR A 131 5.50 -5.73 -15.42
N PRO A 132 4.78 -5.08 -14.51
CA PRO A 132 3.98 -3.91 -14.88
C PRO A 132 4.87 -2.81 -15.45
N PRO A 133 4.46 -2.15 -16.55
CA PRO A 133 5.27 -1.05 -17.14
C PRO A 133 5.34 0.16 -16.23
N THR A 134 4.29 0.45 -15.46
CA THR A 134 4.24 1.53 -14.48
C THR A 134 3.40 1.11 -13.27
N LEU A 135 3.53 1.82 -12.15
CA LEU A 135 2.66 1.61 -10.97
C LEU A 135 1.21 2.03 -11.24
N ASP A 136 0.98 2.99 -12.14
CA ASP A 136 -0.36 3.45 -12.48
C ASP A 136 -1.22 2.33 -13.04
N VAL A 137 -0.63 1.43 -13.84
CA VAL A 137 -1.32 0.25 -14.37
C VAL A 137 -1.89 -0.65 -13.25
N LEU A 138 -1.18 -0.76 -12.13
CA LEU A 138 -1.66 -1.52 -10.96
C LEU A 138 -2.84 -0.83 -10.25
N ALA A 139 -2.86 0.50 -10.25
CA ALA A 139 -3.91 1.29 -9.63
C ALA A 139 -5.15 1.45 -10.53
N GLU A 140 -4.96 1.64 -11.83
CA GLU A 140 -6.04 1.73 -12.80
C GLU A 140 -6.72 0.39 -13.06
N GLY A 141 -5.94 -0.70 -12.89
CA GLY A 141 -6.37 -2.07 -13.12
C GLY A 141 -6.33 -2.49 -14.58
N VAL A 142 -6.24 -3.79 -14.80
CA VAL A 142 -6.01 -4.44 -16.08
C VAL A 142 -7.17 -5.38 -16.40
N LYS A 143 -7.47 -5.55 -17.70
CA LYS A 143 -8.45 -6.53 -18.16
C LYS A 143 -7.94 -7.94 -17.90
N VAL A 144 -8.78 -8.75 -17.28
CA VAL A 144 -8.43 -10.12 -16.89
C VAL A 144 -9.52 -11.11 -17.29
N LYS A 145 -9.12 -12.36 -17.56
CA LYS A 145 -10.00 -13.50 -17.77
C LYS A 145 -9.84 -14.53 -16.64
N PRO A 146 -10.90 -15.20 -16.21
CA PRO A 146 -10.79 -16.26 -15.21
C PRO A 146 -10.01 -17.46 -15.78
N ARG A 147 -9.13 -18.05 -14.96
CA ARG A 147 -8.45 -19.32 -15.30
C ARG A 147 -9.43 -20.48 -15.13
N GLY A 148 -9.32 -21.46 -16.04
CA GLY A 148 -10.07 -22.72 -15.93
C GLY A 148 -11.41 -22.76 -16.64
N ILE A 149 -11.85 -21.70 -17.28
CA ILE A 149 -12.97 -21.74 -18.22
C ILE A 149 -12.36 -21.96 -19.62
N ASN A 150 -11.97 -23.21 -19.91
CA ASN A 150 -11.64 -23.59 -21.25
C ASN A 150 -12.91 -23.58 -22.10
N ASN A 151 -13.17 -22.49 -22.81
CA ASN A 151 -14.14 -22.41 -23.90
C ASN A 151 -13.67 -23.17 -25.15
N GLN A 152 -12.80 -24.19 -25.00
CA GLN A 152 -12.52 -25.10 -26.08
C GLN A 152 -13.62 -26.16 -26.09
N GLY A 153 -14.62 -25.91 -26.92
CA GLY A 153 -15.53 -26.94 -27.38
C GLY A 153 -14.73 -28.06 -28.06
N GLY A 154 -14.60 -29.20 -27.43
CA GLY A 154 -13.93 -30.37 -27.95
C GLY A 154 -13.84 -31.49 -26.94
N GLY A 155 -14.87 -32.33 -26.82
CA GLY A 155 -14.79 -33.75 -26.54
C GLY A 155 -14.09 -34.21 -25.25
N GLY A 156 -14.69 -34.02 -24.13
CA GLY A 156 -14.36 -34.72 -22.89
C GLY A 156 -15.63 -34.98 -22.11
N LEU A 157 -15.88 -36.24 -21.76
CA LEU A 157 -17.00 -36.76 -20.96
C LEU A 157 -17.04 -36.10 -19.55
N GLY A 158 -17.42 -34.87 -19.49
CA GLY A 158 -17.70 -34.14 -18.27
C GLY A 158 -19.07 -33.50 -18.39
N ASN A 159 -20.00 -33.99 -17.57
CA ASN A 159 -21.38 -33.56 -17.49
C ASN A 159 -21.53 -32.05 -17.34
N SER A 160 -21.53 -31.31 -18.47
CA SER A 160 -21.79 -29.87 -18.51
C SER A 160 -23.31 -29.65 -18.57
N ASN A 161 -23.93 -29.75 -17.39
CA ASN A 161 -25.30 -29.23 -17.19
C ASN A 161 -25.23 -27.72 -16.82
N THR A 162 -24.42 -26.96 -17.52
CA THR A 162 -24.47 -25.51 -17.47
C THR A 162 -25.52 -25.07 -18.48
N ASN A 163 -26.66 -24.67 -17.98
CA ASN A 163 -27.76 -24.11 -18.75
C ASN A 163 -27.22 -22.97 -19.63
N ALA A 164 -27.53 -23.03 -20.93
CA ALA A 164 -27.13 -22.05 -21.95
C ALA A 164 -27.55 -20.59 -21.63
N THR A 165 -28.22 -20.36 -20.52
CA THR A 165 -28.65 -19.05 -20.05
C THR A 165 -27.53 -18.29 -19.30
N GLU A 166 -26.46 -18.97 -18.83
CA GLU A 166 -25.32 -18.31 -18.19
C GLU A 166 -24.15 -18.01 -19.14
N LEU A 167 -24.24 -18.42 -20.41
CA LEU A 167 -23.25 -18.09 -21.45
C LEU A 167 -23.25 -16.62 -21.86
N GLY A 168 -24.25 -15.86 -21.43
CA GLY A 168 -24.38 -14.43 -21.77
C GLY A 168 -23.39 -13.53 -21.01
N ASP A 169 -22.77 -13.99 -19.93
CA ASP A 169 -21.94 -13.15 -19.04
C ASP A 169 -20.43 -13.45 -19.17
N ALA A 170 -20.04 -14.45 -19.95
CA ALA A 170 -18.63 -14.82 -20.18
C ALA A 170 -17.87 -13.81 -21.06
N THR A 171 -18.56 -12.85 -21.66
CA THR A 171 -17.99 -11.75 -22.44
C THR A 171 -17.82 -10.45 -21.67
N LYS A 172 -18.24 -10.42 -20.39
CA LYS A 172 -18.05 -9.23 -19.58
C LYS A 172 -16.56 -9.08 -19.25
N GLU A 173 -15.95 -8.06 -19.83
CA GLU A 173 -14.59 -7.68 -19.48
C GLU A 173 -14.51 -7.36 -17.98
N VAL A 174 -13.77 -8.17 -17.25
CA VAL A 174 -13.52 -7.97 -15.83
C VAL A 174 -12.19 -7.24 -15.67
N LYS A 175 -12.22 -6.11 -14.97
CA LYS A 175 -11.03 -5.34 -14.65
C LYS A 175 -10.56 -5.69 -13.24
N LYS A 176 -9.29 -6.10 -13.09
CA LYS A 176 -8.68 -6.37 -11.78
C LYS A 176 -7.74 -5.24 -11.41
N VAL A 177 -7.94 -4.68 -10.24
CA VAL A 177 -7.08 -3.66 -9.62
C VAL A 177 -6.19 -4.36 -8.60
N TYR A 178 -4.89 -4.15 -8.68
CA TYR A 178 -3.88 -4.75 -7.81
C TYR A 178 -3.50 -3.84 -6.66
N LEU A 179 -3.53 -2.53 -6.89
CA LEU A 179 -3.24 -1.52 -5.88
C LEU A 179 -4.38 -0.50 -5.86
N ARG A 180 -4.97 -0.24 -4.70
CA ARG A 180 -6.11 0.70 -4.61
C ARG A 180 -5.72 2.12 -4.93
N GLU A 181 -4.56 2.52 -4.48
CA GLU A 181 -3.98 3.85 -4.68
C GLU A 181 -2.47 3.75 -4.47
N ILE A 182 -1.70 4.51 -5.24
CA ILE A 182 -0.26 4.66 -5.01
C ILE A 182 -0.08 5.45 -3.72
N PRO A 183 0.56 4.86 -2.68
CA PRO A 183 0.73 5.53 -1.40
C PRO A 183 1.70 6.71 -1.52
N VAL A 184 1.58 7.63 -0.59
CA VAL A 184 2.53 8.75 -0.42
C VAL A 184 3.71 8.26 0.41
N ASP A 185 4.92 8.55 -0.02
CA ASP A 185 6.13 8.24 0.75
C ASP A 185 6.13 9.06 2.06
N PRO A 186 6.17 8.43 3.24
CA PRO A 186 6.16 9.13 4.52
C PRO A 186 7.45 9.91 4.80
N MET A 187 8.53 9.68 4.02
CA MET A 187 9.80 10.38 4.16
C MET A 187 9.83 11.65 3.33
N THR A 188 9.48 11.59 2.04
CA THR A 188 9.46 12.76 1.15
C THR A 188 8.16 13.55 1.26
N GLY A 189 7.05 12.89 1.59
CA GLY A 189 5.70 13.47 1.61
C GLY A 189 5.03 13.55 0.23
N GLU A 190 5.64 12.97 -0.78
CA GLU A 190 5.17 12.95 -2.17
C GLU A 190 5.00 11.52 -2.69
N LYS A 191 4.43 11.36 -3.88
CA LYS A 191 4.28 10.05 -4.54
C LYS A 191 5.43 9.79 -5.51
N ASP A 192 6.62 10.19 -5.14
CA ASP A 192 7.85 10.11 -5.94
C ASP A 192 8.69 8.89 -5.54
N TRP A 193 8.29 7.74 -6.02
CA TRP A 193 9.00 6.49 -5.78
C TRP A 193 10.13 6.28 -6.78
N GLN A 194 11.24 5.70 -6.35
CA GLN A 194 12.27 5.19 -7.24
C GLN A 194 11.90 3.80 -7.74
N PHE A 195 12.03 3.58 -9.04
CA PHE A 195 11.73 2.32 -9.67
C PHE A 195 13.00 1.64 -10.15
N HIS A 196 13.00 0.32 -10.10
CA HIS A 196 14.02 -0.52 -10.71
C HIS A 196 13.35 -1.56 -11.59
N SER A 197 13.94 -1.80 -12.78
CA SER A 197 13.48 -2.84 -13.67
C SER A 197 14.16 -4.17 -13.37
N SER A 198 13.59 -5.26 -13.90
CA SER A 198 14.20 -6.60 -13.80
C SER A 198 15.51 -6.74 -14.56
N TYR A 199 15.84 -5.78 -15.42
CA TYR A 199 17.06 -5.76 -16.24
C TYR A 199 18.19 -4.91 -15.64
N GLN A 200 17.89 -4.15 -14.60
CA GLN A 200 18.84 -3.29 -13.92
C GLN A 200 19.54 -4.00 -12.77
N THR A 201 20.79 -3.64 -12.56
CA THR A 201 21.54 -4.04 -11.37
C THR A 201 21.26 -3.07 -10.21
N LYS A 202 21.58 -3.49 -8.99
CA LYS A 202 21.33 -2.69 -7.78
C LYS A 202 22.02 -1.32 -7.80
N ASP A 203 23.11 -1.21 -8.55
CA ASP A 203 23.99 -0.02 -8.60
C ASP A 203 23.61 0.95 -9.73
N ASP A 204 22.63 0.60 -10.58
CA ASP A 204 22.16 1.47 -11.64
C ASP A 204 21.33 2.61 -11.04
N GLY A 205 21.78 3.85 -11.25
CA GLY A 205 21.25 5.02 -10.58
C GLY A 205 19.97 5.61 -11.18
N SER A 206 19.55 5.17 -12.38
CA SER A 206 18.35 5.69 -13.05
C SER A 206 17.50 4.56 -13.62
N TRP A 207 16.19 4.69 -13.48
CA TRP A 207 15.23 3.73 -14.03
C TRP A 207 15.26 3.73 -15.59
N ASP A 208 15.27 2.55 -16.17
CA ASP A 208 15.28 2.34 -17.64
C ASP A 208 13.91 2.50 -18.31
N SER A 209 12.85 2.68 -17.51
CA SER A 209 11.46 2.83 -17.99
C SER A 209 10.89 1.62 -18.73
N ILE A 210 11.51 0.43 -18.62
CA ILE A 210 11.02 -0.79 -19.29
C ILE A 210 9.90 -1.43 -18.46
N ASN A 211 10.16 -1.65 -17.18
CA ASN A 211 9.18 -2.22 -16.25
C ASN A 211 9.47 -1.83 -14.80
N VAL A 212 8.52 -2.10 -13.93
CA VAL A 212 8.66 -1.90 -12.48
C VAL A 212 8.77 -3.27 -11.82
N PHE A 213 10.00 -3.65 -11.46
CA PHE A 213 10.29 -4.87 -10.72
C PHE A 213 10.39 -4.61 -9.22
N ASP A 214 11.08 -3.55 -8.83
CA ASP A 214 11.23 -3.13 -7.43
C ASP A 214 10.91 -1.65 -7.26
N VAL A 215 10.48 -1.30 -6.06
CA VAL A 215 10.12 0.07 -5.67
C VAL A 215 10.88 0.43 -4.41
N ARG A 216 11.47 1.63 -4.37
CA ARG A 216 12.21 2.18 -3.24
C ARG A 216 11.80 3.60 -2.93
N SER A 217 12.14 4.06 -1.73
CA SER A 217 11.97 5.47 -1.37
C SER A 217 12.94 6.36 -2.15
N ASN A 218 12.51 7.55 -2.52
CA ASN A 218 13.37 8.56 -3.13
C ASN A 218 14.11 9.42 -2.09
N SER A 219 14.02 9.07 -0.81
CA SER A 219 14.69 9.79 0.28
C SER A 219 16.11 9.30 0.50
N ASP A 220 17.08 10.21 0.46
CA ASP A 220 18.48 9.94 0.80
C ASP A 220 18.78 10.04 2.30
N GLU A 221 17.76 10.24 3.14
CA GLU A 221 17.93 10.30 4.59
C GLU A 221 18.32 8.93 5.16
N GLU A 222 19.04 8.95 6.29
CA GLU A 222 19.43 7.75 7.01
C GLU A 222 18.35 7.33 8.00
N ALA A 223 18.05 6.05 8.01
CA ALA A 223 17.18 5.40 8.97
C ALA A 223 17.81 5.34 10.37
N LEU A 224 17.02 4.94 11.37
CA LEU A 224 17.54 4.75 12.75
C LEU A 224 18.59 3.64 12.86
N ASN A 225 18.65 2.73 11.90
CA ASN A 225 19.65 1.66 11.82
C ASN A 225 20.92 2.09 11.05
N GLY A 226 20.98 3.31 10.50
CA GLY A 226 22.10 3.83 9.73
C GLY A 226 22.10 3.47 8.24
N GLU A 227 21.06 2.77 7.75
CA GLU A 227 20.88 2.51 6.32
C GLU A 227 20.14 3.69 5.66
N LYS A 228 20.36 3.93 4.37
CA LYS A 228 19.56 4.90 3.62
C LYS A 228 18.19 4.34 3.27
N TYR A 229 17.17 5.20 3.24
CA TYR A 229 15.83 4.78 2.81
C TYR A 229 15.78 4.40 1.33
N SER A 230 16.64 4.96 0.50
CA SER A 230 16.80 4.58 -0.92
C SER A 230 17.34 3.15 -1.13
N ASP A 231 17.83 2.51 -0.08
CA ASP A 231 18.32 1.12 -0.13
C ASP A 231 17.26 0.08 0.30
N TRP A 232 16.10 0.54 0.78
CA TRP A 232 15.04 -0.32 1.35
C TRP A 232 14.14 -0.98 0.32
#